data_9a77c9415212e7731e4399362790e756
#
_entry.id   9a77c9415212e7731e4399362790e756
#
_cell.length_a   1.000
_cell.length_b   1.000
_cell.length_c   1.000
_cell.angle_alpha   90.00
_cell.angle_beta   90.00
_cell.angle_gamma   90.00
#
_symmetry.space_group_name_H-M   'P 1'
#
loop_
_entity.id
_entity.type
_entity.pdbx_description
1 polymer ?
#
loop_
_entity_poly.entity_id
_entity_poly.type
_entity_poly.pdbx_seq_one_letter_code
_entity_poly.pdbx_strand_id
1 'polypeptide(L)'
;MSQYSEDNTLQSGSYQGYHRSHHQSHANDEKQDEKIEVAIQGRTNESSSSLKDKAPITTIPWKHKSHILILSLILSIFSISVPCFTDFANSMQSQNLYIAKMFANGSLPYSDFFTTGGFFYYFLVSLAFRLGSTLWLIPIQFLTYYLSGSFLYKTVMHMTSKKEIATFISFIFFVINGTLGFGGLYPIQFAMPFVLGAIFFLTRYFAGHSRDEAFILYGLAGTAGAFFEARTLIFWILSLVTIFVYNLVNKHFFRGFYQVLCIIFGNILVLYLCLYFILNLQITSDYINQVLIYSFTHLAVENNDYLLTLVYQIFAVLGSGLLIGAVTTGNHLLGEAKDKSIKWALLISFVFTVVYSLFSRSFGLYSILNIVPYGLVLTALSLDDATKKRAERTSHRRRNVSQIHALKVFGIFLSRNYFLPILVFAFAFAMPIIMFLFNLENNAERSTVANYIVKKTKKDETIYVYDSTAKIYLDSGRKSASQFVLPELNTAKSSHKKAISDTLIQDSAQYIVVQENTRLPSDVKSTLSKNYKKVSIKGIERYTLYVLK
;
A
#
# COMPACT_ATOMS: atom_id res chain seq x y z
N MET A 1 -40.68 -39.51 -30.77
CA MET A 1 -40.40 -40.92 -31.09
C MET A 1 -39.64 -41.45 -29.91
N SER A 2 -40.28 -42.07 -29.17
CA SER A 2 -40.69 -43.46 -28.77
C SER A 2 -39.75 -43.90 -27.65
N GLN A 3 -40.25 -44.02 -26.39
CA GLN A 3 -41.03 -45.12 -25.87
C GLN A 3 -40.13 -46.35 -25.60
N TYR A 4 -40.10 -47.04 -24.54
CA TYR A 4 -41.03 -47.64 -23.57
C TYR A 4 -40.16 -48.37 -22.53
N SER A 5 -40.41 -48.58 -21.39
CA SER A 5 -41.44 -49.05 -20.42
C SER A 5 -40.89 -50.21 -19.60
N GLU A 6 -41.09 -50.14 -18.30
CA GLU A 6 -41.76 -51.11 -17.43
C GLU A 6 -41.35 -52.61 -17.56
N ASP A 7 -41.10 -53.32 -16.49
CA ASP A 7 -42.12 -53.90 -15.62
C ASP A 7 -41.57 -54.65 -14.41
N ASN A 8 -42.34 -54.56 -13.33
CA ASN A 8 -42.52 -55.40 -12.19
C ASN A 8 -42.28 -56.92 -12.34
N THR A 9 -41.91 -57.60 -11.26
CA THR A 9 -42.84 -58.56 -10.58
C THR A 9 -42.33 -59.10 -9.24
N LEU A 10 -43.26 -59.17 -8.32
CA LEU A 10 -43.32 -59.91 -7.06
C LEU A 10 -43.28 -61.44 -7.18
N GLN A 11 -42.78 -62.10 -6.14
CA GLN A 11 -43.37 -63.29 -5.51
C GLN A 11 -42.47 -63.76 -4.37
N SER A 12 -42.84 -63.78 -3.15
CA SER A 12 -43.69 -64.57 -2.24
C SER A 12 -43.33 -66.04 -2.08
N GLY A 13 -43.20 -66.46 -0.81
CA GLY A 13 -43.41 -67.79 -0.26
C GLY A 13 -42.13 -68.48 0.23
N SER A 14 -42.03 -69.16 1.29
CA SER A 14 -42.85 -69.55 2.41
C SER A 14 -42.00 -70.39 3.38
N TYR A 15 -42.27 -70.28 4.68
CA TYR A 15 -42.08 -71.23 5.80
C TYR A 15 -41.38 -72.57 5.56
N GLN A 16 -40.40 -72.88 6.43
CA GLN A 16 -40.42 -73.94 7.37
C GLN A 16 -39.23 -73.95 8.31
N GLY A 17 -39.50 -74.05 9.61
CA GLY A 17 -38.56 -74.14 10.70
C GLY A 17 -37.98 -75.52 10.95
N TYR A 18 -37.02 -75.61 11.82
CA TYR A 18 -36.84 -76.57 12.87
C TYR A 18 -35.74 -76.20 13.88
N HIS A 19 -35.99 -76.59 15.09
CA HIS A 19 -35.32 -76.42 16.38
C HIS A 19 -33.84 -76.80 16.51
N ARG A 20 -33.25 -76.24 17.65
CA ARG A 20 -32.04 -76.56 18.43
C ARG A 20 -30.74 -75.93 17.95
N SER A 21 -30.01 -75.22 18.79
CA SER A 21 -29.53 -75.51 20.13
C SER A 21 -28.97 -74.21 20.79
N HIS A 22 -29.37 -74.01 22.03
CA HIS A 22 -28.72 -73.12 22.99
C HIS A 22 -27.30 -73.63 23.30
N HIS A 23 -26.34 -72.72 23.24
CA HIS A 23 -25.05 -72.63 23.90
C HIS A 23 -23.91 -72.15 22.92
N GLN A 24 -23.99 -70.91 22.47
CA GLN A 24 -22.82 -70.18 21.93
C GLN A 24 -23.10 -68.67 21.75
N SER A 25 -23.99 -68.06 22.53
CA SER A 25 -24.40 -66.65 22.31
C SER A 25 -23.65 -65.62 23.14
N HIS A 26 -22.92 -66.00 24.19
CA HIS A 26 -22.24 -64.95 25.01
C HIS A 26 -20.85 -64.48 24.52
N ALA A 27 -20.13 -65.31 23.75
CA ALA A 27 -18.79 -64.95 23.28
C ALA A 27 -18.78 -64.11 21.97
N ASN A 28 -19.90 -64.08 21.22
CA ASN A 28 -19.99 -63.25 19.98
C ASN A 28 -20.58 -61.87 20.22
N ASP A 29 -21.39 -61.69 21.26
CA ASP A 29 -21.95 -60.36 21.58
C ASP A 29 -20.87 -59.42 22.17
N GLU A 30 -19.98 -59.89 23.04
CA GLU A 30 -18.86 -59.12 23.56
C GLU A 30 -17.88 -58.65 22.44
N LYS A 31 -17.63 -59.54 21.45
CA LYS A 31 -16.78 -59.16 20.29
C LYS A 31 -17.47 -58.20 19.29
N GLN A 32 -18.79 -58.21 19.26
CA GLN A 32 -19.57 -57.32 18.41
C GLN A 32 -19.73 -55.94 19.06
N ASP A 33 -19.93 -55.89 20.38
CA ASP A 33 -19.96 -54.62 21.13
C ASP A 33 -18.58 -53.95 21.19
N GLU A 34 -17.48 -54.72 21.36
CA GLU A 34 -16.12 -54.18 21.29
C GLU A 34 -15.78 -53.60 19.88
N LYS A 35 -16.26 -54.25 18.80
CA LYS A 35 -16.12 -53.73 17.42
C LYS A 35 -16.99 -52.50 17.18
N ILE A 36 -18.16 -52.41 17.79
CA ILE A 36 -19.05 -51.23 17.69
C ILE A 36 -18.48 -50.05 18.50
N GLU A 37 -17.96 -50.30 19.71
CA GLU A 37 -17.29 -49.25 20.50
C GLU A 37 -16.02 -48.73 19.82
N VAL A 38 -15.17 -49.58 19.26
CA VAL A 38 -13.99 -49.18 18.49
C VAL A 38 -14.39 -48.42 17.22
N ALA A 39 -15.48 -48.80 16.54
CA ALA A 39 -16.01 -48.11 15.37
C ALA A 39 -16.64 -46.75 15.73
N ILE A 40 -17.28 -46.64 16.91
CA ILE A 40 -17.83 -45.36 17.42
C ILE A 40 -16.72 -44.46 17.90
N GLN A 41 -15.69 -44.97 18.59
CA GLN A 41 -14.49 -44.19 18.97
C GLN A 41 -13.67 -43.76 17.75
N GLY A 42 -13.55 -44.62 16.73
CA GLY A 42 -12.93 -44.25 15.45
C GLY A 42 -13.70 -43.13 14.74
N ARG A 43 -15.04 -43.19 14.67
CA ARG A 43 -15.90 -42.15 14.07
C ARG A 43 -15.94 -40.86 14.89
N THR A 44 -15.92 -40.92 16.22
CA THR A 44 -15.85 -39.73 17.07
C THR A 44 -14.47 -39.07 17.00
N ASN A 45 -13.39 -39.81 16.85
CA ASN A 45 -12.04 -39.28 16.65
C ASN A 45 -11.86 -38.72 15.24
N GLU A 46 -12.41 -39.34 14.19
CA GLU A 46 -12.41 -38.78 12.84
C GLU A 46 -13.29 -37.51 12.73
N SER A 47 -14.45 -37.46 13.39
CA SER A 47 -15.30 -36.27 13.42
C SER A 47 -14.72 -35.16 14.27
N SER A 48 -13.96 -35.44 15.32
CA SER A 48 -13.28 -34.45 16.15
C SER A 48 -11.98 -33.92 15.51
N SER A 49 -11.27 -34.76 14.73
CA SER A 49 -10.10 -34.30 13.94
C SER A 49 -10.53 -33.48 12.71
N SER A 50 -11.65 -33.86 12.05
CA SER A 50 -12.18 -33.10 10.90
C SER A 50 -12.79 -31.74 11.27
N LEU A 51 -13.16 -31.52 12.53
CA LEU A 51 -13.64 -30.22 13.04
C LEU A 51 -12.51 -29.26 13.43
N LYS A 52 -11.29 -29.76 13.66
CA LYS A 52 -10.13 -28.91 14.03
C LYS A 52 -9.42 -28.25 12.86
N ASP A 53 -9.63 -28.68 11.61
CA ASP A 53 -8.83 -28.25 10.45
C ASP A 53 -9.59 -27.47 9.37
N LYS A 54 -10.80 -27.00 9.63
CA LYS A 54 -11.45 -26.09 8.68
C LYS A 54 -10.85 -24.69 8.79
N ALA A 55 -10.18 -24.25 7.70
CA ALA A 55 -9.69 -22.89 7.60
C ALA A 55 -10.81 -21.87 7.96
N PRO A 56 -10.52 -20.85 8.77
CA PRO A 56 -11.52 -19.86 9.15
C PRO A 56 -12.17 -19.24 7.92
N ILE A 57 -13.49 -19.07 7.98
CA ILE A 57 -14.27 -18.50 6.87
C ILE A 57 -13.83 -17.05 6.67
N THR A 58 -13.11 -16.77 5.57
CA THR A 58 -12.61 -15.44 5.21
C THR A 58 -13.47 -14.75 4.14
N THR A 59 -14.69 -15.28 3.89
CA THR A 59 -15.62 -14.65 2.94
C THR A 59 -16.11 -13.33 3.51
N ILE A 60 -16.10 -12.28 2.66
CA ILE A 60 -16.59 -10.95 3.01
C ILE A 60 -18.12 -10.95 2.84
N PRO A 61 -18.93 -10.72 3.89
CA PRO A 61 -20.37 -10.57 3.75
C PRO A 61 -20.71 -9.41 2.82
N TRP A 62 -21.81 -9.52 2.07
CA TRP A 62 -22.19 -8.51 1.07
C TRP A 62 -22.27 -7.09 1.65
N LYS A 63 -22.83 -6.91 2.84
CA LYS A 63 -22.88 -5.60 3.53
C LYS A 63 -21.50 -4.98 3.74
N HIS A 64 -20.50 -5.76 4.16
CA HIS A 64 -19.14 -5.26 4.37
C HIS A 64 -18.40 -5.06 3.04
N LYS A 65 -18.67 -5.91 2.06
CA LYS A 65 -18.13 -5.78 0.70
C LYS A 65 -18.61 -4.48 0.04
N SER A 66 -19.89 -4.12 0.19
CA SER A 66 -20.43 -2.86 -0.33
C SER A 66 -19.81 -1.63 0.33
N HIS A 67 -19.54 -1.66 1.65
CA HIS A 67 -18.80 -0.57 2.31
C HIS A 67 -17.39 -0.38 1.74
N ILE A 68 -16.63 -1.48 1.56
CA ILE A 68 -15.30 -1.43 0.96
C ILE A 68 -15.38 -0.86 -0.46
N LEU A 69 -16.35 -1.30 -1.27
CA LEU A 69 -16.56 -0.83 -2.63
C LEU A 69 -16.89 0.67 -2.68
N ILE A 70 -17.84 1.13 -1.87
CA ILE A 70 -18.24 2.54 -1.84
C ILE A 70 -17.08 3.44 -1.40
N LEU A 71 -16.36 3.07 -0.34
CA LEU A 71 -15.23 3.86 0.16
C LEU A 71 -14.07 3.88 -0.86
N SER A 72 -13.80 2.76 -1.55
CA SER A 72 -12.83 2.71 -2.64
C SER A 72 -13.22 3.65 -3.78
N LEU A 73 -14.50 3.68 -4.15
CA LEU A 73 -15.02 4.55 -5.21
C LEU A 73 -14.90 6.03 -4.80
N ILE A 74 -15.26 6.37 -3.58
CA ILE A 74 -15.15 7.74 -3.05
C ILE A 74 -13.70 8.22 -3.15
N LEU A 75 -12.73 7.46 -2.61
CA LEU A 75 -11.32 7.86 -2.66
C LEU A 75 -10.78 7.98 -4.09
N SER A 76 -11.25 7.15 -5.01
CA SER A 76 -10.82 7.21 -6.40
C SER A 76 -11.37 8.42 -7.15
N ILE A 77 -12.60 8.84 -6.84
CA ILE A 77 -13.23 10.03 -7.44
C ILE A 77 -12.64 11.31 -6.84
N PHE A 78 -12.40 11.35 -5.51
CA PHE A 78 -11.77 12.49 -4.84
C PHE A 78 -10.23 12.43 -4.91
N SER A 79 -9.71 12.13 -6.10
CA SER A 79 -8.27 12.06 -6.38
C SER A 79 -7.84 13.20 -7.28
N ILE A 80 -6.57 13.60 -7.18
CA ILE A 80 -5.93 14.58 -8.07
C ILE A 80 -5.83 14.08 -9.52
N SER A 81 -6.19 12.85 -9.81
CA SER A 81 -6.38 12.36 -11.19
C SER A 81 -7.55 13.04 -11.90
N VAL A 82 -8.50 13.56 -11.15
CA VAL A 82 -9.61 14.35 -11.70
C VAL A 82 -9.14 15.78 -11.94
N PRO A 83 -9.31 16.33 -13.16
CA PRO A 83 -8.75 17.65 -13.53
C PRO A 83 -9.10 18.79 -12.59
N CYS A 84 -10.32 18.80 -12.00
CA CYS A 84 -10.73 19.84 -11.05
C CYS A 84 -10.01 19.76 -9.68
N PHE A 85 -9.34 18.65 -9.37
CA PHE A 85 -8.61 18.44 -8.13
C PHE A 85 -7.09 18.50 -8.30
N THR A 86 -6.57 18.67 -9.51
CA THR A 86 -5.11 18.75 -9.77
C THR A 86 -4.43 19.86 -9.00
N ASP A 87 -5.13 20.92 -8.68
CA ASP A 87 -4.59 22.08 -7.92
C ASP A 87 -4.34 21.78 -6.43
N PHE A 88 -4.86 20.67 -5.93
CA PHE A 88 -4.54 20.15 -4.58
C PHE A 88 -3.25 19.33 -4.56
N ALA A 89 -2.65 19.03 -5.71
CA ALA A 89 -1.46 18.21 -5.78
C ALA A 89 -0.28 18.88 -5.07
N ASN A 90 0.36 18.13 -4.18
CA ASN A 90 1.60 18.58 -3.55
C ASN A 90 2.82 18.46 -4.50
N SER A 91 4.00 18.81 -4.00
CA SER A 91 5.27 18.72 -4.75
C SER A 91 5.50 17.36 -5.38
N MET A 92 5.40 16.30 -4.59
CA MET A 92 5.60 14.91 -5.05
C MET A 92 4.55 14.47 -6.08
N GLN A 93 3.28 14.73 -5.80
CA GLN A 93 2.18 14.36 -6.69
C GLN A 93 2.24 15.09 -8.02
N SER A 94 2.47 16.40 -8.00
CA SER A 94 2.58 17.22 -9.21
C SER A 94 3.79 16.84 -10.06
N GLN A 95 4.95 16.55 -9.43
CA GLN A 95 6.14 16.04 -10.12
C GLN A 95 5.86 14.66 -10.75
N ASN A 96 5.23 13.75 -10.02
CA ASN A 96 4.93 12.41 -10.53
C ASN A 96 3.98 12.46 -11.73
N LEU A 97 2.94 13.31 -11.69
CA LEU A 97 2.05 13.53 -12.82
C LEU A 97 2.80 14.12 -14.03
N TYR A 98 3.68 15.08 -13.78
CA TYR A 98 4.48 15.70 -14.85
C TYR A 98 5.43 14.68 -15.50
N ILE A 99 6.20 13.93 -14.72
CA ILE A 99 7.11 12.90 -15.25
C ILE A 99 6.32 11.86 -16.08
N ALA A 100 5.17 11.41 -15.58
CA ALA A 100 4.32 10.46 -16.30
C ALA A 100 3.77 11.05 -17.61
N LYS A 101 3.39 12.33 -17.63
CA LYS A 101 2.98 13.06 -18.84
C LYS A 101 4.12 13.14 -19.85
N MET A 102 5.34 13.46 -19.40
CA MET A 102 6.52 13.50 -20.27
C MET A 102 6.90 12.11 -20.78
N PHE A 103 6.75 11.07 -19.96
CA PHE A 103 6.95 9.68 -20.39
C PHE A 103 5.94 9.28 -21.46
N ALA A 104 4.69 9.70 -21.35
CA ALA A 104 3.70 9.50 -22.42
C ALA A 104 4.10 10.20 -23.74
N ASN A 105 4.82 11.31 -23.65
CA ASN A 105 5.30 12.10 -24.79
C ASN A 105 6.68 11.68 -25.32
N GLY A 106 7.28 10.59 -24.79
CA GLY A 106 8.54 10.03 -25.28
C GLY A 106 9.78 10.36 -24.47
N SER A 107 9.69 11.19 -23.41
CA SER A 107 10.80 11.38 -22.47
C SER A 107 10.92 10.16 -21.53
N LEU A 108 12.12 9.90 -21.02
CA LEU A 108 12.37 8.71 -20.18
C LEU A 108 12.46 9.10 -18.70
N PRO A 109 11.66 8.46 -17.81
CA PRO A 109 11.88 8.58 -16.38
C PRO A 109 13.28 8.03 -16.06
N TYR A 110 13.88 8.53 -14.99
CA TYR A 110 15.24 8.23 -14.50
C TYR A 110 16.36 8.85 -15.36
N SER A 111 16.30 8.77 -16.68
CA SER A 111 17.30 9.39 -17.58
C SER A 111 17.08 10.91 -17.72
N ASP A 112 15.87 11.29 -18.14
CA ASP A 112 15.53 12.72 -18.33
C ASP A 112 15.12 13.41 -17.02
N PHE A 113 14.60 12.64 -16.06
CA PHE A 113 14.07 13.17 -14.79
C PHE A 113 14.51 12.31 -13.61
N PHE A 114 15.03 12.95 -12.58
CA PHE A 114 15.37 12.26 -11.33
C PHE A 114 14.11 11.91 -10.55
N THR A 115 13.93 10.62 -10.26
CA THR A 115 12.79 10.15 -9.49
C THR A 115 13.06 8.82 -8.75
N THR A 116 12.40 8.65 -7.61
CA THR A 116 12.49 7.46 -6.77
C THR A 116 11.27 6.52 -6.89
N GLY A 117 10.25 6.92 -7.65
CA GLY A 117 9.08 6.08 -7.91
C GLY A 117 9.41 4.87 -8.79
N GLY A 118 8.70 3.76 -8.62
CA GLY A 118 8.96 2.54 -9.37
C GLY A 118 8.54 2.63 -10.86
N PHE A 119 9.13 1.76 -11.70
CA PHE A 119 8.87 1.76 -13.14
C PHE A 119 7.39 1.49 -13.48
N PHE A 120 6.76 0.51 -12.82
CA PHE A 120 5.34 0.22 -13.05
C PHE A 120 4.42 1.38 -12.71
N TYR A 121 4.77 2.16 -11.71
CA TYR A 121 4.01 3.35 -11.35
C TYR A 121 3.99 4.36 -12.51
N TYR A 122 5.15 4.75 -13.02
CA TYR A 122 5.23 5.71 -14.13
C TYR A 122 4.64 5.15 -15.43
N PHE A 123 4.85 3.87 -15.71
CA PHE A 123 4.24 3.22 -16.86
C PHE A 123 2.71 3.29 -16.80
N LEU A 124 2.13 2.94 -15.65
CA LEU A 124 0.68 2.93 -15.45
C LEU A 124 0.08 4.35 -15.56
N VAL A 125 0.71 5.34 -14.91
CA VAL A 125 0.22 6.72 -14.96
C VAL A 125 0.40 7.31 -16.36
N SER A 126 1.51 7.01 -17.06
CA SER A 126 1.75 7.46 -18.43
C SER A 126 0.74 6.90 -19.42
N LEU A 127 0.25 5.68 -19.19
CA LEU A 127 -0.78 5.07 -20.03
C LEU A 127 -2.08 5.89 -20.01
N ALA A 128 -2.47 6.44 -18.88
CA ALA A 128 -3.63 7.32 -18.80
C ALA A 128 -3.46 8.59 -19.64
N PHE A 129 -2.29 9.21 -19.64
CA PHE A 129 -1.99 10.35 -20.50
C PHE A 129 -2.00 9.97 -21.98
N ARG A 130 -1.49 8.78 -22.35
CA ARG A 130 -1.57 8.27 -23.74
C ARG A 130 -3.00 8.03 -24.19
N LEU A 131 -3.90 7.64 -23.29
CA LEU A 131 -5.33 7.50 -23.53
C LEU A 131 -6.08 8.85 -23.56
N GLY A 132 -5.37 9.96 -23.42
CA GLY A 132 -5.88 11.32 -23.55
C GLY A 132 -6.52 11.90 -22.29
N SER A 133 -6.63 11.16 -21.17
CA SER A 133 -7.22 11.68 -19.94
C SER A 133 -6.70 10.97 -18.68
N THR A 134 -6.37 11.75 -17.66
CA THR A 134 -6.05 11.23 -16.32
C THR A 134 -7.23 10.58 -15.61
N LEU A 135 -8.46 10.75 -16.11
CA LEU A 135 -9.66 10.08 -15.59
C LEU A 135 -9.55 8.55 -15.66
N TRP A 136 -8.74 8.00 -16.57
CA TRP A 136 -8.45 6.57 -16.63
C TRP A 136 -7.75 6.02 -15.38
N LEU A 137 -7.18 6.89 -14.56
CA LEU A 137 -6.60 6.49 -13.27
C LEU A 137 -7.67 6.19 -12.22
N ILE A 138 -8.91 6.68 -12.36
CA ILE A 138 -9.99 6.43 -11.40
C ILE A 138 -10.29 4.93 -11.27
N PRO A 139 -10.61 4.17 -12.35
CA PRO A 139 -10.87 2.74 -12.23
C PRO A 139 -9.66 1.96 -11.72
N ILE A 140 -8.44 2.39 -12.04
CA ILE A 140 -7.21 1.75 -11.56
C ILE A 140 -7.04 1.96 -10.07
N GLN A 141 -7.20 3.20 -9.57
CA GLN A 141 -7.17 3.50 -8.13
C GLN A 141 -8.30 2.79 -7.38
N PHE A 142 -9.51 2.77 -7.96
CA PHE A 142 -10.64 2.03 -7.40
C PHE A 142 -10.28 0.55 -7.19
N LEU A 143 -9.74 -0.12 -8.21
CA LEU A 143 -9.32 -1.51 -8.11
C LEU A 143 -8.24 -1.70 -7.02
N THR A 144 -7.27 -0.80 -6.98
CA THR A 144 -6.18 -0.80 -6.00
C THR A 144 -6.70 -0.70 -4.57
N TYR A 145 -7.57 0.26 -4.29
CA TYR A 145 -8.18 0.45 -2.96
C TYR A 145 -9.11 -0.70 -2.58
N TYR A 146 -9.91 -1.18 -3.53
CA TYR A 146 -10.84 -2.29 -3.31
C TYR A 146 -10.11 -3.59 -2.97
N LEU A 147 -9.04 -3.93 -3.70
CA LEU A 147 -8.21 -5.10 -3.42
C LEU A 147 -7.51 -4.97 -2.07
N SER A 148 -6.92 -3.80 -1.79
CA SER A 148 -6.24 -3.53 -0.51
C SER A 148 -7.19 -3.68 0.67
N GLY A 149 -8.35 -3.02 0.65
CA GLY A 149 -9.37 -3.12 1.69
C GLY A 149 -9.90 -4.54 1.87
N SER A 150 -10.06 -5.27 0.74
CA SER A 150 -10.53 -6.66 0.76
C SER A 150 -9.50 -7.62 1.37
N PHE A 151 -8.21 -7.49 1.03
CA PHE A 151 -7.15 -8.30 1.62
C PHE A 151 -6.95 -7.98 3.09
N LEU A 152 -7.01 -6.70 3.48
CA LEU A 152 -6.93 -6.30 4.88
C LEU A 152 -8.09 -6.89 5.69
N TYR A 153 -9.34 -6.78 5.20
CA TYR A 153 -10.51 -7.38 5.82
C TYR A 153 -10.32 -8.89 6.04
N LYS A 154 -9.89 -9.62 4.99
CA LYS A 154 -9.66 -11.07 5.05
C LYS A 154 -8.58 -11.44 6.05
N THR A 155 -7.48 -10.67 6.10
CA THR A 155 -6.39 -10.88 7.07
C THR A 155 -6.89 -10.73 8.50
N VAL A 156 -7.59 -9.64 8.79
CA VAL A 156 -8.13 -9.38 10.13
C VAL A 156 -9.18 -10.43 10.52
N MET A 157 -10.06 -10.82 9.59
CA MET A 157 -11.02 -11.92 9.82
C MET A 157 -10.34 -13.23 10.16
N HIS A 158 -9.26 -13.56 9.44
CA HIS A 158 -8.52 -14.79 9.69
C HIS A 158 -7.87 -14.80 11.08
N MET A 159 -7.29 -13.66 11.49
CA MET A 159 -6.55 -13.55 12.75
C MET A 159 -7.44 -13.36 13.99
N THR A 160 -8.58 -12.69 13.85
CA THR A 160 -9.43 -12.30 15.00
C THR A 160 -10.77 -13.04 15.05
N SER A 161 -11.22 -13.60 13.92
CA SER A 161 -12.54 -14.22 13.73
C SER A 161 -13.72 -13.27 14.05
N LYS A 162 -13.49 -11.92 14.09
CA LYS A 162 -14.49 -10.90 14.44
C LYS A 162 -14.75 -9.95 13.27
N LYS A 163 -15.97 -10.03 12.71
CA LYS A 163 -16.40 -9.20 11.57
C LYS A 163 -16.40 -7.71 11.89
N GLU A 164 -16.73 -7.35 13.12
CA GLU A 164 -16.80 -5.97 13.58
C GLU A 164 -15.43 -5.30 13.60
N ILE A 165 -14.40 -6.03 14.04
CA ILE A 165 -13.00 -5.55 14.01
C ILE A 165 -12.53 -5.43 12.56
N ALA A 166 -12.80 -6.44 11.72
CA ALA A 166 -12.39 -6.42 10.32
C ALA A 166 -13.04 -5.25 9.56
N THR A 167 -14.32 -4.98 9.80
CA THR A 167 -15.03 -3.84 9.21
C THR A 167 -14.46 -2.50 9.68
N PHE A 168 -14.24 -2.38 10.99
CA PHE A 168 -13.66 -1.17 11.57
C PHE A 168 -12.25 -0.88 11.04
N ILE A 169 -11.37 -1.88 11.01
CA ILE A 169 -10.00 -1.72 10.50
C ILE A 169 -10.00 -1.37 9.02
N SER A 170 -10.88 -1.99 8.22
CA SER A 170 -11.04 -1.60 6.81
C SER A 170 -11.51 -0.16 6.67
N PHE A 171 -12.43 0.30 7.52
CA PHE A 171 -12.86 1.71 7.53
C PHE A 171 -11.69 2.66 7.86
N ILE A 172 -10.91 2.36 8.91
CA ILE A 172 -9.72 3.17 9.27
C ILE A 172 -8.69 3.19 8.14
N PHE A 173 -8.52 2.09 7.40
CA PHE A 173 -7.66 2.05 6.21
C PHE A 173 -8.06 3.13 5.19
N PHE A 174 -9.36 3.27 4.90
CA PHE A 174 -9.84 4.29 3.98
C PHE A 174 -9.71 5.70 4.55
N VAL A 175 -9.96 5.89 5.85
CA VAL A 175 -9.75 7.19 6.52
C VAL A 175 -8.27 7.61 6.42
N ILE A 176 -7.33 6.71 6.71
CA ILE A 176 -5.90 7.00 6.62
C ILE A 176 -5.50 7.35 5.18
N ASN A 177 -5.96 6.57 4.18
CA ASN A 177 -5.65 6.87 2.79
C ASN A 177 -6.28 8.17 2.30
N GLY A 178 -7.46 8.54 2.79
CA GLY A 178 -8.14 9.79 2.45
C GLY A 178 -7.56 11.03 3.14
N THR A 179 -6.85 10.85 4.26
CA THR A 179 -6.28 11.95 5.06
C THR A 179 -4.77 12.07 4.88
N LEU A 180 -3.98 11.09 5.33
CA LEU A 180 -2.52 11.08 5.16
C LEU A 180 -2.10 10.91 3.69
N GLY A 181 -2.90 10.21 2.90
CA GLY A 181 -2.72 10.04 1.46
C GLY A 181 -3.64 10.93 0.62
N PHE A 182 -3.96 12.14 1.11
CA PHE A 182 -4.89 13.07 0.45
C PHE A 182 -4.57 13.23 -1.04
N GLY A 183 -5.61 13.20 -1.87
CA GLY A 183 -5.48 13.31 -3.31
C GLY A 183 -5.01 12.04 -4.05
N GLY A 184 -4.53 11.02 -3.35
CA GLY A 184 -4.13 9.74 -3.95
C GLY A 184 -2.88 9.83 -4.82
N LEU A 185 -2.71 8.86 -5.73
CA LEU A 185 -1.60 8.77 -6.70
C LEU A 185 -0.20 8.70 -6.09
N TYR A 186 -0.04 8.15 -4.90
CA TYR A 186 1.28 7.81 -4.36
C TYR A 186 1.68 6.38 -4.77
N PRO A 187 2.95 6.14 -5.14
CA PRO A 187 3.42 4.81 -5.56
C PRO A 187 3.08 3.70 -4.58
N ILE A 188 3.20 3.97 -3.27
CA ILE A 188 2.87 3.00 -2.21
C ILE A 188 1.40 2.54 -2.26
N GLN A 189 0.46 3.40 -2.64
CA GLN A 189 -0.95 3.02 -2.72
C GLN A 189 -1.19 1.95 -3.78
N PHE A 190 -0.45 2.00 -4.90
CA PHE A 190 -0.49 0.96 -5.95
C PHE A 190 0.24 -0.31 -5.54
N ALA A 191 1.22 -0.23 -4.63
CA ALA A 191 1.91 -1.39 -4.07
C ALA A 191 1.11 -2.09 -2.94
N MET A 192 0.20 -1.36 -2.25
CA MET A 192 -0.57 -1.87 -1.10
C MET A 192 -1.32 -3.19 -1.35
N PRO A 193 -2.02 -3.40 -2.48
CA PRO A 193 -2.73 -4.66 -2.70
C PRO A 193 -1.79 -5.87 -2.73
N PHE A 194 -0.57 -5.71 -3.24
CA PHE A 194 0.44 -6.77 -3.25
C PHE A 194 0.95 -7.06 -1.84
N VAL A 195 1.28 -6.03 -1.06
CA VAL A 195 1.75 -6.18 0.33
C VAL A 195 0.65 -6.79 1.21
N LEU A 196 -0.58 -6.28 1.16
CA LEU A 196 -1.69 -6.80 1.95
C LEU A 196 -2.12 -8.20 1.51
N GLY A 197 -2.05 -8.49 0.20
CA GLY A 197 -2.25 -9.83 -0.34
C GLY A 197 -1.20 -10.82 0.18
N ALA A 198 0.06 -10.40 0.24
CA ALA A 198 1.16 -11.19 0.80
C ALA A 198 1.00 -11.42 2.31
N ILE A 199 0.60 -10.40 3.08
CA ILE A 199 0.31 -10.54 4.51
C ILE A 199 -0.84 -11.56 4.72
N PHE A 200 -1.90 -11.48 3.92
CA PHE A 200 -2.99 -12.45 3.96
C PHE A 200 -2.50 -13.87 3.62
N PHE A 201 -1.67 -14.01 2.60
CA PHE A 201 -1.07 -15.29 2.23
C PHE A 201 -0.21 -15.86 3.37
N LEU A 202 0.70 -15.06 3.94
CA LEU A 202 1.56 -15.48 5.05
C LEU A 202 0.77 -15.87 6.30
N THR A 203 -0.31 -15.13 6.60
CA THR A 203 -1.20 -15.45 7.71
C THR A 203 -1.81 -16.86 7.55
N ARG A 204 -2.22 -17.21 6.32
CA ARG A 204 -2.72 -18.55 6.02
C ARG A 204 -1.61 -19.60 6.01
N TYR A 205 -0.43 -19.26 5.51
CA TYR A 205 0.72 -20.15 5.46
C TYR A 205 1.15 -20.61 6.86
N PHE A 206 1.35 -19.66 7.79
CA PHE A 206 1.75 -19.99 9.16
C PHE A 206 0.64 -20.71 9.95
N ALA A 207 -0.61 -20.62 9.51
CA ALA A 207 -1.73 -21.41 10.04
C ALA A 207 -1.88 -22.81 9.38
N GLY A 208 -1.00 -23.18 8.44
CA GLY A 208 -1.06 -24.47 7.75
C GLY A 208 -2.09 -24.57 6.61
N HIS A 209 -2.71 -23.45 6.21
CA HIS A 209 -3.79 -23.42 5.22
C HIS A 209 -3.36 -22.99 3.80
N SER A 210 -2.08 -23.12 3.46
CA SER A 210 -1.55 -22.73 2.14
C SER A 210 -0.76 -23.85 1.51
N ARG A 211 -0.85 -23.98 0.18
CA ARG A 211 -0.01 -24.87 -0.62
C ARG A 211 1.35 -24.22 -0.89
N ASP A 212 2.39 -25.02 -1.03
CA ASP A 212 3.76 -24.51 -1.23
C ASP A 212 3.94 -23.87 -2.61
N GLU A 213 3.21 -24.34 -3.66
CA GLU A 213 3.27 -23.73 -5.00
C GLU A 213 2.72 -22.32 -5.04
N ALA A 214 1.87 -21.93 -4.09
CA ALA A 214 1.34 -20.58 -4.00
C ALA A 214 2.43 -19.53 -3.67
N PHE A 215 3.64 -19.96 -3.27
CA PHE A 215 4.80 -19.09 -3.16
C PHE A 215 5.27 -18.50 -4.50
N ILE A 216 4.88 -19.09 -5.64
CA ILE A 216 5.08 -18.48 -6.96
C ILE A 216 4.30 -17.15 -7.04
N LEU A 217 3.02 -17.15 -6.66
CA LEU A 217 2.21 -15.93 -6.62
C LEU A 217 2.73 -14.91 -5.60
N TYR A 218 3.29 -15.40 -4.49
CA TYR A 218 3.94 -14.56 -3.49
C TYR A 218 5.17 -13.85 -4.07
N GLY A 219 6.04 -14.56 -4.77
CA GLY A 219 7.20 -13.98 -5.46
C GLY A 219 6.79 -12.97 -6.54
N LEU A 220 5.81 -13.33 -7.37
CA LEU A 220 5.24 -12.44 -8.39
C LEU A 220 4.71 -11.13 -7.76
N ALA A 221 3.94 -11.24 -6.67
CA ALA A 221 3.44 -10.08 -5.94
C ALA A 221 4.58 -9.24 -5.33
N GLY A 222 5.66 -9.88 -4.87
CA GLY A 222 6.83 -9.22 -4.30
C GLY A 222 7.53 -8.33 -5.31
N THR A 223 7.86 -8.87 -6.46
CA THR A 223 8.50 -8.10 -7.53
C THR A 223 7.58 -7.01 -8.06
N ALA A 224 6.30 -7.31 -8.33
CA ALA A 224 5.35 -6.30 -8.79
C ALA A 224 5.20 -5.15 -7.78
N GLY A 225 5.06 -5.46 -6.49
CA GLY A 225 4.98 -4.46 -5.43
C GLY A 225 6.24 -3.58 -5.37
N ALA A 226 7.43 -4.17 -5.49
CA ALA A 226 8.70 -3.44 -5.49
C ALA A 226 8.86 -2.55 -6.72
N PHE A 227 8.34 -2.95 -7.89
CA PHE A 227 8.33 -2.12 -9.10
C PHE A 227 7.31 -0.98 -9.07
N PHE A 228 6.32 -1.01 -8.17
CA PHE A 228 5.50 0.15 -7.85
C PHE A 228 6.20 1.05 -6.81
N GLU A 229 6.69 0.46 -5.70
CA GLU A 229 7.31 1.17 -4.60
C GLU A 229 8.44 0.34 -3.99
N ALA A 230 9.69 0.73 -4.27
CA ALA A 230 10.89 -0.01 -3.83
C ALA A 230 10.99 -0.16 -2.30
N ARG A 231 10.44 0.77 -1.53
CA ARG A 231 10.45 0.72 -0.05
C ARG A 231 9.74 -0.49 0.52
N THR A 232 8.84 -1.11 -0.25
CA THR A 232 8.20 -2.37 0.14
C THR A 232 9.19 -3.54 0.23
N LEU A 233 10.39 -3.42 -0.36
CA LEU A 233 11.46 -4.42 -0.24
C LEU A 233 11.83 -4.72 1.22
N ILE A 234 11.68 -3.75 2.12
CA ILE A 234 11.85 -3.97 3.57
C ILE A 234 10.98 -5.15 4.03
N PHE A 235 9.70 -5.12 3.71
CA PHE A 235 8.77 -6.20 4.07
C PHE A 235 9.11 -7.52 3.38
N TRP A 236 9.41 -7.49 2.09
CA TRP A 236 9.68 -8.71 1.32
C TRP A 236 10.92 -9.43 1.83
N ILE A 237 12.00 -8.70 2.15
CA ILE A 237 13.23 -9.27 2.73
C ILE A 237 12.96 -9.83 4.13
N LEU A 238 12.30 -9.06 5.01
CA LEU A 238 12.02 -9.50 6.37
C LEU A 238 11.07 -10.70 6.42
N SER A 239 10.09 -10.75 5.54
CA SER A 239 9.18 -11.90 5.45
C SER A 239 9.86 -13.14 4.91
N LEU A 240 10.79 -13.02 3.93
CA LEU A 240 11.63 -14.11 3.46
C LEU A 240 12.48 -14.71 4.60
N VAL A 241 13.13 -13.84 5.38
CA VAL A 241 13.88 -14.27 6.56
C VAL A 241 12.96 -15.00 7.56
N THR A 242 11.75 -14.49 7.79
CA THR A 242 10.79 -15.13 8.70
C THR A 242 10.36 -16.51 8.20
N ILE A 243 10.08 -16.67 6.89
CA ILE A 243 9.74 -17.96 6.28
C ILE A 243 10.91 -18.94 6.43
N PHE A 244 12.14 -18.49 6.18
CA PHE A 244 13.33 -19.31 6.30
C PHE A 244 13.54 -19.77 7.74
N VAL A 245 13.49 -18.86 8.72
CA VAL A 245 13.63 -19.19 10.15
C VAL A 245 12.52 -20.13 10.61
N TYR A 246 11.28 -19.90 10.17
CA TYR A 246 10.15 -20.79 10.51
C TYR A 246 10.38 -22.23 10.03
N ASN A 247 10.83 -22.43 8.79
CA ASN A 247 11.12 -23.75 8.27
C ASN A 247 12.33 -24.41 8.96
N LEU A 248 13.35 -23.61 9.30
CA LEU A 248 14.53 -24.10 10.01
C LEU A 248 14.16 -24.60 11.42
N VAL A 249 13.40 -23.82 12.19
CA VAL A 249 12.96 -24.16 13.55
C VAL A 249 12.08 -25.41 13.54
N ASN A 250 11.20 -25.55 12.54
CA ASN A 250 10.33 -26.72 12.40
C ASN A 250 10.99 -27.91 11.70
N LYS A 251 12.30 -27.86 11.44
CA LYS A 251 13.09 -28.93 10.77
C LYS A 251 12.58 -29.30 9.36
N HIS A 252 11.91 -28.38 8.67
CA HIS A 252 11.39 -28.57 7.31
C HIS A 252 12.31 -27.95 6.25
N PHE A 253 13.60 -28.22 6.30
CA PHE A 253 14.62 -27.59 5.45
C PHE A 253 14.33 -27.75 3.94
N PHE A 254 14.07 -28.97 3.47
CA PHE A 254 13.78 -29.21 2.04
C PHE A 254 12.52 -28.51 1.56
N ARG A 255 11.48 -28.45 2.39
CA ARG A 255 10.27 -27.69 2.11
C ARG A 255 10.56 -26.18 2.01
N GLY A 256 11.36 -25.64 2.93
CA GLY A 256 11.78 -24.24 2.89
C GLY A 256 12.58 -23.92 1.62
N PHE A 257 13.47 -24.81 1.20
CA PHE A 257 14.22 -24.66 -0.04
C PHE A 257 13.31 -24.65 -1.28
N TYR A 258 12.37 -25.58 -1.36
CA TYR A 258 11.36 -25.60 -2.43
C TYR A 258 10.54 -24.33 -2.49
N GLN A 259 10.11 -23.80 -1.35
CA GLN A 259 9.36 -22.52 -1.26
C GLN A 259 10.20 -21.34 -1.78
N VAL A 260 11.49 -21.29 -1.43
CA VAL A 260 12.40 -20.26 -1.95
C VAL A 260 12.53 -20.36 -3.47
N LEU A 261 12.65 -21.58 -4.04
CA LEU A 261 12.66 -21.77 -5.49
C LEU A 261 11.36 -21.28 -6.15
N CYS A 262 10.20 -21.55 -5.54
CA CYS A 262 8.91 -21.04 -6.02
C CYS A 262 8.88 -19.50 -6.01
N ILE A 263 9.39 -18.86 -4.94
CA ILE A 263 9.49 -17.39 -4.86
C ILE A 263 10.40 -16.84 -5.96
N ILE A 264 11.59 -17.42 -6.13
CA ILE A 264 12.55 -17.01 -7.16
C ILE A 264 11.92 -17.14 -8.55
N PHE A 265 11.22 -18.24 -8.82
CA PHE A 265 10.52 -18.42 -10.09
C PHE A 265 9.46 -17.34 -10.33
N GLY A 266 8.62 -17.05 -9.32
CA GLY A 266 7.64 -15.97 -9.40
C GLY A 266 8.30 -14.59 -9.61
N ASN A 267 9.41 -14.32 -8.93
CA ASN A 267 10.19 -13.09 -9.10
C ASN A 267 10.73 -12.95 -10.53
N ILE A 268 11.32 -14.03 -11.08
CA ILE A 268 11.90 -14.02 -12.43
C ILE A 268 10.85 -13.70 -13.49
N LEU A 269 9.60 -14.19 -13.35
CA LEU A 269 8.53 -13.91 -14.32
C LEU A 269 8.26 -12.41 -14.47
N VAL A 270 8.13 -11.68 -13.36
CA VAL A 270 7.90 -10.23 -13.40
C VAL A 270 9.19 -9.48 -13.73
N LEU A 271 10.30 -9.91 -13.16
CA LEU A 271 11.61 -9.28 -13.39
C LEU A 271 12.00 -9.35 -14.87
N TYR A 272 11.78 -10.47 -15.54
CA TYR A 272 12.04 -10.61 -16.97
C TYR A 272 11.26 -9.58 -17.79
N LEU A 273 9.96 -9.43 -17.51
CA LEU A 273 9.13 -8.43 -18.17
C LEU A 273 9.65 -7.00 -17.94
N CYS A 274 9.96 -6.66 -16.69
CA CYS A 274 10.43 -5.32 -16.33
C CYS A 274 11.80 -5.02 -16.92
N LEU A 275 12.73 -5.96 -16.79
CA LEU A 275 14.09 -5.81 -17.32
C LEU A 275 14.10 -5.68 -18.84
N TYR A 276 13.21 -6.38 -19.55
CA TYR A 276 13.07 -6.22 -20.98
C TYR A 276 12.86 -4.75 -21.37
N PHE A 277 11.89 -4.07 -20.71
CA PHE A 277 11.65 -2.65 -20.98
C PHE A 277 12.80 -1.75 -20.50
N ILE A 278 13.31 -1.97 -19.29
CA ILE A 278 14.36 -1.13 -18.67
C ILE A 278 15.67 -1.24 -19.46
N LEU A 279 16.01 -2.42 -19.98
CA LEU A 279 17.19 -2.64 -20.81
C LEU A 279 17.03 -2.02 -22.21
N ASN A 280 15.87 -2.22 -22.86
CA ASN A 280 15.62 -1.63 -24.17
C ASN A 280 15.57 -0.10 -24.14
N LEU A 281 15.08 0.49 -23.04
CA LEU A 281 15.09 1.94 -22.84
C LEU A 281 16.46 2.46 -22.36
N GLN A 282 17.44 1.61 -22.12
CA GLN A 282 18.80 1.95 -21.66
C GLN A 282 18.85 2.73 -20.34
N ILE A 283 17.84 2.57 -19.48
CA ILE A 283 17.70 3.29 -18.19
C ILE A 283 18.12 2.46 -16.97
N THR A 284 18.76 1.31 -17.15
CA THR A 284 19.07 0.34 -16.07
C THR A 284 19.91 0.95 -14.97
N SER A 285 21.02 1.63 -15.33
CA SER A 285 21.92 2.27 -14.37
C SER A 285 21.20 3.34 -13.55
N ASP A 286 20.45 4.20 -14.23
CA ASP A 286 19.73 5.31 -13.60
C ASP A 286 18.61 4.79 -12.70
N TYR A 287 17.87 3.77 -13.15
CA TYR A 287 16.86 3.10 -12.35
C TYR A 287 17.43 2.51 -11.05
N ILE A 288 18.51 1.73 -11.14
CA ILE A 288 19.14 1.14 -9.94
C ILE A 288 19.64 2.23 -9.01
N ASN A 289 20.33 3.24 -9.54
CA ASN A 289 20.89 4.32 -8.74
C ASN A 289 19.81 5.16 -8.04
N GLN A 290 18.72 5.49 -8.72
CA GLN A 290 17.69 6.39 -8.20
C GLN A 290 16.66 5.64 -7.36
N VAL A 291 16.14 4.51 -7.85
CA VAL A 291 15.04 3.78 -7.20
C VAL A 291 15.53 2.88 -6.08
N LEU A 292 16.67 2.19 -6.26
CA LEU A 292 17.20 1.29 -5.24
C LEU A 292 18.22 2.00 -4.36
N ILE A 293 19.36 2.45 -4.92
CA ILE A 293 20.46 2.95 -4.09
C ILE A 293 20.05 4.26 -3.38
N TYR A 294 19.60 5.26 -4.14
CA TYR A 294 19.27 6.56 -3.57
C TYR A 294 18.13 6.49 -2.55
N SER A 295 17.08 5.72 -2.84
CA SER A 295 15.93 5.59 -1.91
C SER A 295 16.31 5.03 -0.55
N PHE A 296 17.32 4.16 -0.45
CA PHE A 296 17.75 3.55 0.80
C PHE A 296 18.96 4.22 1.44
N THR A 297 19.75 4.99 0.70
CA THR A 297 20.93 5.69 1.22
C THR A 297 20.66 7.17 1.53
N HIS A 298 19.72 7.80 0.82
CA HIS A 298 19.37 9.21 0.96
C HIS A 298 17.89 9.35 1.32
N LEU A 299 17.57 9.11 2.59
CA LEU A 299 16.18 9.06 3.08
C LEU A 299 15.46 10.43 3.00
N ALA A 300 16.21 11.53 2.96
CA ALA A 300 15.65 12.88 2.85
C ALA A 300 15.10 13.14 1.44
N VAL A 301 13.77 13.14 1.31
CA VAL A 301 13.06 13.40 0.04
C VAL A 301 12.94 14.90 -0.23
N GLU A 302 12.60 15.68 0.80
CA GLU A 302 12.41 17.12 0.73
C GLU A 302 13.50 17.86 1.52
N ASN A 303 13.81 19.10 1.09
CA ASN A 303 14.83 19.93 1.72
C ASN A 303 14.24 20.80 2.84
N ASN A 304 13.61 20.17 3.81
CA ASN A 304 12.92 20.81 4.92
C ASN A 304 13.79 20.87 6.19
N ASP A 305 13.37 21.70 7.15
CA ASP A 305 13.94 21.68 8.51
C ASP A 305 13.76 20.29 9.12
N TYR A 306 14.89 19.67 9.45
CA TYR A 306 14.91 18.28 9.92
C TYR A 306 14.17 18.09 11.24
N LEU A 307 14.43 18.97 12.20
CA LEU A 307 13.90 18.82 13.54
C LEU A 307 12.37 19.01 13.55
N LEU A 308 11.91 20.06 12.89
CA LEU A 308 10.48 20.35 12.78
C LEU A 308 9.73 19.23 12.07
N THR A 309 10.30 18.76 10.97
CA THR A 309 9.70 17.67 10.18
C THR A 309 9.65 16.37 10.98
N LEU A 310 10.71 16.05 11.73
CA LEU A 310 10.78 14.86 12.58
C LEU A 310 9.73 14.90 13.70
N VAL A 311 9.61 16.04 14.39
CA VAL A 311 8.58 16.21 15.44
C VAL A 311 7.17 16.04 14.88
N TYR A 312 6.91 16.64 13.72
CA TYR A 312 5.62 16.52 13.02
C TYR A 312 5.30 15.08 12.62
N GLN A 313 6.28 14.36 12.06
CA GLN A 313 6.11 12.96 11.66
C GLN A 313 5.95 12.04 12.88
N ILE A 314 6.72 12.24 13.95
CA ILE A 314 6.55 11.50 15.22
C ILE A 314 5.12 11.71 15.75
N PHE A 315 4.65 12.95 15.80
CA PHE A 315 3.28 13.24 16.23
C PHE A 315 2.23 12.53 15.38
N ALA A 316 2.43 12.51 14.07
CA ALA A 316 1.52 11.83 13.16
C ALA A 316 1.53 10.30 13.33
N VAL A 317 2.70 9.68 13.54
CA VAL A 317 2.81 8.24 13.83
C VAL A 317 2.15 7.88 15.16
N LEU A 318 2.45 8.64 16.23
CA LEU A 318 1.84 8.43 17.54
C LEU A 318 0.33 8.62 17.52
N GLY A 319 -0.12 9.69 16.88
CA GLY A 319 -1.52 10.06 16.84
C GLY A 319 -2.35 9.26 15.83
N SER A 320 -1.75 8.56 14.88
CA SER A 320 -2.48 7.67 13.94
C SER A 320 -3.18 6.49 14.62
N GLY A 321 -2.78 6.16 15.85
CA GLY A 321 -3.31 5.02 16.60
C GLY A 321 -2.70 3.67 16.22
N LEU A 322 -1.68 3.65 15.36
CA LEU A 322 -1.04 2.41 14.90
C LEU A 322 0.01 1.88 15.89
N LEU A 323 0.65 2.77 16.67
CA LEU A 323 1.73 2.40 17.57
C LEU A 323 1.27 1.50 18.71
N ILE A 324 0.11 1.76 19.32
CA ILE A 324 -0.41 0.96 20.43
C ILE A 324 -0.63 -0.51 20.00
N GLY A 325 -1.02 -0.73 18.74
CA GLY A 325 -1.10 -2.07 18.16
C GLY A 325 0.23 -2.80 18.18
N ALA A 326 1.30 -2.12 17.78
CA ALA A 326 2.65 -2.68 17.77
C ALA A 326 3.17 -2.97 19.20
N VAL A 327 3.03 -2.02 20.12
CA VAL A 327 3.46 -2.19 21.52
C VAL A 327 2.74 -3.35 22.21
N THR A 328 1.41 -3.43 22.06
CA THR A 328 0.64 -4.53 22.67
C THR A 328 1.00 -5.89 22.06
N THR A 329 1.18 -5.97 20.76
CA THR A 329 1.59 -7.21 20.10
C THR A 329 3.02 -7.60 20.54
N GLY A 330 3.94 -6.64 20.66
CA GLY A 330 5.29 -6.87 21.17
C GLY A 330 5.28 -7.47 22.58
N ASN A 331 4.49 -6.90 23.50
CA ASN A 331 4.34 -7.44 24.86
C ASN A 331 3.77 -8.87 24.87
N HIS A 332 2.83 -9.19 23.99
CA HIS A 332 2.28 -10.54 23.87
C HIS A 332 3.28 -11.55 23.28
N LEU A 333 4.20 -11.10 22.42
CA LEU A 333 5.23 -11.97 21.82
C LEU A 333 6.30 -12.40 22.83
N LEU A 334 6.50 -11.65 23.90
CA LEU A 334 7.41 -12.01 25.01
C LEU A 334 6.85 -13.16 25.87
N GLY A 335 5.53 -13.44 25.80
CA GLY A 335 4.86 -14.55 26.45
C GLY A 335 4.55 -15.72 25.51
N GLU A 336 3.62 -16.59 25.93
CA GLU A 336 3.09 -17.67 25.09
C GLU A 336 2.04 -17.12 24.12
N ALA A 337 2.45 -16.72 22.92
CA ALA A 337 1.55 -16.23 21.87
C ALA A 337 1.29 -17.32 20.82
N LYS A 338 0.06 -17.43 20.38
CA LYS A 338 -0.33 -18.19 19.18
C LYS A 338 0.13 -17.40 17.94
N ASP A 339 0.54 -18.11 16.89
CA ASP A 339 0.94 -17.53 15.60
C ASP A 339 2.13 -16.53 15.70
N LYS A 340 3.16 -16.90 16.48
CA LYS A 340 4.32 -16.02 16.74
C LYS A 340 5.01 -15.54 15.47
N SER A 341 5.19 -16.40 14.46
CA SER A 341 5.97 -16.08 13.26
C SER A 341 5.40 -14.91 12.47
N ILE A 342 4.09 -14.90 12.19
CA ILE A 342 3.47 -13.79 11.46
C ILE A 342 3.47 -12.49 12.29
N LYS A 343 3.27 -12.58 13.61
CA LYS A 343 3.29 -11.41 14.49
C LYS A 343 4.68 -10.78 14.55
N TRP A 344 5.75 -11.59 14.61
CA TRP A 344 7.13 -11.11 14.51
C TRP A 344 7.42 -10.46 13.16
N ALA A 345 7.02 -11.10 12.05
CA ALA A 345 7.20 -10.53 10.72
C ALA A 345 6.55 -9.14 10.60
N LEU A 346 5.31 -9.01 11.07
CA LEU A 346 4.58 -7.74 11.03
C LEU A 346 5.20 -6.68 11.95
N LEU A 347 5.59 -7.07 13.18
CA LEU A 347 6.17 -6.13 14.15
C LEU A 347 7.51 -5.59 13.67
N ILE A 348 8.40 -6.47 13.19
CA ILE A 348 9.71 -6.07 12.68
C ILE A 348 9.53 -5.19 11.44
N SER A 349 8.66 -5.57 10.50
CA SER A 349 8.36 -4.75 9.31
C SER A 349 7.80 -3.39 9.70
N PHE A 350 6.92 -3.32 10.69
CA PHE A 350 6.38 -2.07 11.21
C PHE A 350 7.50 -1.17 11.75
N VAL A 351 8.36 -1.70 12.63
CA VAL A 351 9.45 -0.92 13.27
C VAL A 351 10.42 -0.38 12.20
N PHE A 352 10.90 -1.24 11.29
CA PHE A 352 11.82 -0.80 10.24
C PHE A 352 11.19 0.27 9.33
N THR A 353 9.91 0.10 8.99
CA THR A 353 9.20 1.06 8.13
C THR A 353 8.92 2.37 8.86
N VAL A 354 8.64 2.35 10.17
CA VAL A 354 8.52 3.58 11.00
C VAL A 354 9.84 4.34 10.99
N VAL A 355 10.95 3.67 11.30
CA VAL A 355 12.27 4.30 11.30
C VAL A 355 12.56 4.92 9.93
N TYR A 356 12.37 4.15 8.86
CA TYR A 356 12.54 4.65 7.49
C TYR A 356 11.68 5.90 7.22
N SER A 357 10.39 5.85 7.57
CA SER A 357 9.45 6.95 7.31
C SER A 357 9.80 8.22 8.06
N LEU A 358 10.27 8.10 9.31
CA LEU A 358 10.69 9.25 10.13
C LEU A 358 11.90 9.97 9.54
N PHE A 359 12.80 9.26 8.88
CA PHE A 359 13.97 9.86 8.23
C PHE A 359 13.68 10.42 6.83
N SER A 360 12.50 10.21 6.26
CA SER A 360 12.17 10.65 4.89
C SER A 360 12.04 12.17 4.70
N ARG A 361 11.99 12.95 5.77
CA ARG A 361 11.91 14.43 5.78
C ARG A 361 10.82 14.99 4.88
N SER A 362 9.65 14.40 4.84
CA SER A 362 8.53 14.92 4.07
C SER A 362 7.49 15.58 4.98
N PHE A 363 7.11 16.83 4.71
CA PHE A 363 5.95 17.46 5.35
C PHE A 363 4.65 16.83 4.89
N GLY A 364 4.61 16.30 3.67
CA GLY A 364 3.52 15.45 3.23
C GLY A 364 3.53 14.14 4.00
N LEU A 365 2.48 13.84 4.75
CA LEU A 365 2.39 12.64 5.60
C LEU A 365 2.30 11.33 4.80
N TYR A 366 2.41 11.40 3.47
CA TYR A 366 2.33 10.23 2.59
C TYR A 366 3.42 9.17 2.86
N SER A 367 4.57 9.56 3.41
CA SER A 367 5.62 8.60 3.81
C SER A 367 5.14 7.62 4.88
N ILE A 368 4.20 8.05 5.73
CA ILE A 368 3.57 7.23 6.78
C ILE A 368 2.69 6.14 6.18
N LEU A 369 2.21 6.28 4.95
CA LEU A 369 1.42 5.25 4.28
C LEU A 369 2.16 3.90 4.16
N ASN A 370 3.49 3.92 4.15
CA ASN A 370 4.30 2.69 4.16
C ASN A 370 4.09 1.84 5.43
N ILE A 371 3.70 2.46 6.54
CA ILE A 371 3.50 1.80 7.85
C ILE A 371 2.12 1.12 7.92
N VAL A 372 1.17 1.63 7.15
CA VAL A 372 -0.28 1.30 7.25
C VAL A 372 -0.58 -0.19 7.14
N PRO A 373 -0.04 -0.96 6.17
CA PRO A 373 -0.36 -2.38 6.05
C PRO A 373 -0.06 -3.18 7.31
N TYR A 374 1.07 -2.91 7.95
CA TYR A 374 1.52 -3.62 9.15
C TYR A 374 0.81 -3.10 10.39
N GLY A 375 0.79 -1.78 10.56
CA GLY A 375 0.21 -1.11 11.73
C GLY A 375 -1.27 -1.42 11.92
N LEU A 376 -2.06 -1.49 10.86
CA LEU A 376 -3.49 -1.81 10.95
C LEU A 376 -3.74 -3.25 11.38
N VAL A 377 -2.95 -4.21 10.88
CA VAL A 377 -3.09 -5.61 11.32
C VAL A 377 -2.70 -5.76 12.80
N LEU A 378 -1.62 -5.11 13.23
CA LEU A 378 -1.21 -5.08 14.66
C LEU A 378 -2.27 -4.39 15.53
N THR A 379 -2.88 -3.32 15.06
CA THR A 379 -3.98 -2.63 15.74
C THR A 379 -5.22 -3.53 15.86
N ALA A 380 -5.52 -4.33 14.83
CA ALA A 380 -6.61 -5.31 14.88
C ALA A 380 -6.42 -6.34 16.01
N LEU A 381 -5.20 -6.88 16.15
CA LEU A 381 -4.85 -7.82 17.23
C LEU A 381 -5.01 -7.18 18.61
N SER A 382 -4.54 -5.94 18.76
CA SER A 382 -4.68 -5.17 19.99
C SER A 382 -6.15 -4.93 20.37
N LEU A 383 -7.00 -4.64 19.39
CA LEU A 383 -8.44 -4.47 19.60
C LEU A 383 -9.13 -5.79 19.95
N ASP A 384 -8.70 -6.90 19.37
CA ASP A 384 -9.21 -8.23 19.72
C ASP A 384 -8.95 -8.56 21.18
N ASP A 385 -7.73 -8.35 21.66
CA ASP A 385 -7.37 -8.53 23.06
C ASP A 385 -8.17 -7.61 24.00
N ALA A 386 -8.32 -6.34 23.63
CA ALA A 386 -9.09 -5.39 24.42
C ALA A 386 -10.57 -5.75 24.52
N THR A 387 -11.14 -6.25 23.41
CA THR A 387 -12.54 -6.70 23.39
C THR A 387 -12.74 -7.97 24.20
N LYS A 388 -11.79 -8.92 24.19
CA LYS A 388 -11.81 -10.15 25.01
C LYS A 388 -11.75 -9.82 26.50
N LYS A 389 -10.77 -9.03 26.95
CA LYS A 389 -10.64 -8.58 28.35
C LYS A 389 -11.88 -7.84 28.85
N ARG A 390 -12.53 -7.05 27.97
CA ARG A 390 -13.79 -6.37 28.32
C ARG A 390 -14.96 -7.31 28.43
N ALA A 391 -15.06 -8.32 27.57
CA ALA A 391 -16.09 -9.34 27.61
C ALA A 391 -15.98 -10.20 28.89
N GLU A 392 -14.76 -10.62 29.26
CA GLU A 392 -14.49 -11.34 30.50
C GLU A 392 -14.94 -10.56 31.74
N ARG A 393 -14.57 -9.28 31.85
CA ARG A 393 -14.99 -8.40 32.97
C ARG A 393 -16.52 -8.22 33.02
N THR A 394 -17.21 -8.31 31.88
CA THR A 394 -18.68 -8.09 31.80
C THR A 394 -19.43 -9.40 32.03
N SER A 395 -18.87 -10.55 31.67
CA SER A 395 -19.48 -11.87 31.87
C SER A 395 -19.62 -12.22 33.34
N HIS A 396 -18.70 -11.77 34.20
CA HIS A 396 -18.81 -11.86 35.65
C HIS A 396 -19.97 -11.02 36.23
N ARG A 397 -20.50 -10.07 35.46
CA ARG A 397 -21.58 -9.15 35.90
C ARG A 397 -22.94 -9.38 35.25
N ARG A 398 -23.02 -9.99 34.07
CA ARG A 398 -24.27 -10.20 33.32
C ARG A 398 -24.25 -11.49 32.50
N ARG A 399 -25.34 -12.26 32.59
CA ARG A 399 -25.56 -13.54 31.87
C ARG A 399 -25.74 -13.40 30.34
N ASN A 400 -25.89 -12.20 29.80
CA ASN A 400 -26.04 -11.95 28.36
C ASN A 400 -24.76 -11.34 27.77
N VAL A 401 -24.04 -12.11 26.97
CA VAL A 401 -22.95 -11.62 26.10
C VAL A 401 -23.58 -10.79 24.99
N SER A 402 -23.60 -9.45 25.15
CA SER A 402 -24.08 -8.57 24.09
C SER A 402 -23.12 -8.63 22.90
N GLN A 403 -23.65 -8.80 21.68
CA GLN A 403 -22.87 -8.69 20.46
C GLN A 403 -22.11 -7.35 20.45
N ILE A 404 -20.82 -7.40 20.11
CA ILE A 404 -19.97 -6.22 20.03
C ILE A 404 -20.31 -5.51 18.71
N HIS A 405 -20.85 -4.32 18.75
CA HIS A 405 -21.08 -3.50 17.55
C HIS A 405 -19.82 -2.75 17.14
N ALA A 406 -19.66 -2.45 15.84
CA ALA A 406 -18.51 -1.71 15.28
C ALA A 406 -18.29 -0.35 15.99
N LEU A 407 -19.34 0.34 16.42
CA LEU A 407 -19.25 1.57 17.21
C LEU A 407 -18.59 1.37 18.57
N LYS A 408 -18.74 0.20 19.21
CA LYS A 408 -18.01 -0.09 20.45
C LYS A 408 -16.52 -0.32 20.19
N VAL A 409 -16.17 -0.95 19.06
CA VAL A 409 -14.77 -1.11 18.63
C VAL A 409 -14.13 0.24 18.37
N PHE A 410 -14.84 1.16 17.70
CA PHE A 410 -14.41 2.53 17.48
C PHE A 410 -14.15 3.28 18.80
N GLY A 411 -15.09 3.20 19.77
CA GLY A 411 -14.90 3.81 21.09
C GLY A 411 -13.70 3.23 21.85
N ILE A 412 -13.44 1.91 21.74
CA ILE A 412 -12.26 1.28 22.34
C ILE A 412 -10.98 1.80 21.67
N PHE A 413 -10.96 1.90 20.34
CA PHE A 413 -9.83 2.42 19.59
C PHE A 413 -9.51 3.85 20.01
N LEU A 414 -10.48 4.74 20.04
CA LEU A 414 -10.30 6.14 20.42
C LEU A 414 -9.84 6.30 21.88
N SER A 415 -10.49 5.61 22.81
CA SER A 415 -10.13 5.72 24.23
C SER A 415 -8.72 5.21 24.52
N ARG A 416 -8.27 4.17 23.83
CA ARG A 416 -6.90 3.64 23.97
C ARG A 416 -5.83 4.55 23.39
N ASN A 417 -6.18 5.33 22.36
CA ASN A 417 -5.30 6.26 21.69
C ASN A 417 -5.51 7.71 22.16
N TYR A 418 -6.14 7.93 23.33
CA TYR A 418 -6.37 9.26 23.91
C TYR A 418 -7.02 10.25 22.94
N PHE A 419 -7.90 9.76 22.05
CA PHE A 419 -8.58 10.53 21.01
C PHE A 419 -7.68 11.22 19.99
N LEU A 420 -6.35 11.02 20.05
CA LEU A 420 -5.38 11.60 19.12
C LEU A 420 -5.66 11.29 17.63
N PRO A 421 -6.16 10.10 17.25
CA PRO A 421 -6.48 9.83 15.84
C PRO A 421 -7.46 10.82 15.22
N ILE A 422 -8.44 11.31 15.98
CA ILE A 422 -9.38 12.33 15.47
C ILE A 422 -8.61 13.60 15.10
N LEU A 423 -7.73 14.07 15.99
CA LEU A 423 -6.97 15.29 15.79
C LEU A 423 -6.02 15.15 14.59
N VAL A 424 -5.27 14.05 14.51
CA VAL A 424 -4.31 13.81 13.42
C VAL A 424 -5.03 13.69 12.07
N PHE A 425 -6.12 12.95 11.99
CA PHE A 425 -6.85 12.79 10.73
C PHE A 425 -7.57 14.08 10.30
N ALA A 426 -8.14 14.81 11.24
CA ALA A 426 -8.74 16.11 10.96
C ALA A 426 -7.68 17.11 10.45
N PHE A 427 -6.51 17.18 11.10
CA PHE A 427 -5.40 18.03 10.68
C PHE A 427 -4.86 17.61 9.31
N ALA A 428 -4.62 16.31 9.09
CA ALA A 428 -4.11 15.79 7.82
C ALA A 428 -5.08 16.01 6.65
N PHE A 429 -6.39 16.03 6.92
CA PHE A 429 -7.41 16.35 5.92
C PHE A 429 -7.52 17.87 5.67
N ALA A 430 -7.45 18.67 6.72
CA ALA A 430 -7.59 20.12 6.61
C ALA A 430 -6.37 20.79 5.95
N MET A 431 -5.16 20.28 6.23
CA MET A 431 -3.91 20.90 5.74
C MET A 431 -3.84 21.07 4.21
N PRO A 432 -4.12 20.07 3.36
CA PRO A 432 -4.12 20.25 1.92
C PRO A 432 -5.18 21.26 1.45
N ILE A 433 -6.33 21.32 2.10
CA ILE A 433 -7.39 22.29 1.79
C ILE A 433 -6.94 23.70 2.14
N ILE A 434 -6.35 23.89 3.32
CA ILE A 434 -5.81 25.18 3.76
C ILE A 434 -4.70 25.61 2.80
N MET A 435 -3.78 24.71 2.45
CA MET A 435 -2.71 25.01 1.48
C MET A 435 -3.26 25.36 0.10
N PHE A 436 -4.30 24.69 -0.36
CA PHE A 436 -4.98 25.05 -1.61
C PHE A 436 -5.55 26.48 -1.54
N LEU A 437 -6.26 26.82 -0.45
CA LEU A 437 -6.83 28.16 -0.27
C LEU A 437 -5.75 29.26 -0.27
N PHE A 438 -4.65 29.05 0.42
CA PHE A 438 -3.52 29.99 0.42
C PHE A 438 -2.82 30.10 -0.95
N ASN A 439 -2.90 29.04 -1.77
CA ASN A 439 -2.29 29.01 -3.10
C ASN A 439 -3.25 29.31 -4.25
N LEU A 440 -4.48 29.73 -4.00
CA LEU A 440 -5.46 30.03 -5.06
C LEU A 440 -4.92 31.06 -6.08
N GLU A 441 -4.39 32.18 -5.60
CA GLU A 441 -3.82 33.22 -6.47
C GLU A 441 -2.54 32.73 -7.16
N ASN A 442 -1.67 32.01 -6.43
CA ASN A 442 -0.49 31.38 -7.03
C ASN A 442 -0.87 30.42 -8.16
N ASN A 443 -1.92 29.60 -7.99
CA ASN A 443 -2.38 28.67 -9.01
C ASN A 443 -2.95 29.38 -10.25
N ALA A 444 -3.65 30.49 -10.07
CA ALA A 444 -4.14 31.33 -11.17
C ALA A 444 -2.98 31.93 -11.96
N GLU A 445 -1.98 32.49 -11.26
CA GLU A 445 -0.78 33.04 -11.91
C GLU A 445 0.05 31.93 -12.58
N ARG A 446 0.22 30.74 -11.97
CA ARG A 446 0.88 29.57 -12.59
C ARG A 446 0.27 29.23 -13.95
N SER A 447 -1.06 29.16 -14.02
CA SER A 447 -1.77 28.87 -15.27
C SER A 447 -1.58 29.99 -16.31
N THR A 448 -1.55 31.26 -15.87
CA THR A 448 -1.29 32.41 -16.76
C THR A 448 0.14 32.38 -17.31
N VAL A 449 1.13 32.08 -16.45
CA VAL A 449 2.54 31.90 -16.84
C VAL A 449 2.69 30.74 -17.82
N ALA A 450 2.07 29.62 -17.53
CA ALA A 450 2.11 28.45 -18.41
C ALA A 450 1.52 28.76 -19.79
N ASN A 451 0.38 29.44 -19.85
CA ASN A 451 -0.24 29.86 -21.10
C ASN A 451 0.63 30.85 -21.88
N TYR A 452 1.32 31.75 -21.19
CA TYR A 452 2.29 32.67 -21.84
C TYR A 452 3.44 31.87 -22.46
N ILE A 453 4.03 30.93 -21.72
CA ILE A 453 5.13 30.09 -22.19
C ILE A 453 4.67 29.26 -23.41
N VAL A 454 3.50 28.66 -23.38
CA VAL A 454 2.96 27.88 -24.52
C VAL A 454 2.89 28.72 -25.78
N LYS A 455 2.47 29.98 -25.67
CA LYS A 455 2.34 30.91 -26.80
C LYS A 455 3.70 31.41 -27.37
N LYS A 456 4.74 31.39 -26.52
CA LYS A 456 6.04 32.00 -26.86
C LYS A 456 7.16 30.98 -27.09
N THR A 457 6.91 29.70 -26.85
CA THR A 457 7.91 28.64 -27.00
C THR A 457 7.42 27.53 -27.93
N LYS A 458 8.35 26.86 -28.62
CA LYS A 458 8.11 25.62 -29.34
C LYS A 458 7.99 24.45 -28.38
N LYS A 459 7.48 23.28 -28.83
CA LYS A 459 7.29 22.10 -27.99
C LYS A 459 8.59 21.46 -27.48
N ASP A 460 9.66 21.60 -28.23
CA ASP A 460 11.01 21.07 -27.97
C ASP A 460 11.86 21.98 -27.07
N GLU A 461 11.45 23.24 -26.88
CA GLU A 461 12.17 24.16 -26.00
C GLU A 461 11.96 23.80 -24.52
N THR A 462 13.05 23.91 -23.77
CA THR A 462 13.08 23.59 -22.34
C THR A 462 12.88 24.84 -21.49
N ILE A 463 12.30 24.63 -20.31
CA ILE A 463 12.12 25.68 -19.30
C ILE A 463 12.65 25.20 -17.96
N TYR A 464 12.92 26.12 -17.05
CA TYR A 464 13.14 25.78 -15.65
C TYR A 464 12.28 26.63 -14.72
N VAL A 465 11.71 25.98 -13.69
CA VAL A 465 10.74 26.64 -12.79
C VAL A 465 11.20 26.47 -11.35
N TYR A 466 11.54 27.57 -10.71
CA TYR A 466 11.76 27.65 -9.27
C TYR A 466 10.41 27.85 -8.55
N ASP A 467 9.72 26.76 -8.30
CA ASP A 467 8.41 26.73 -7.63
C ASP A 467 8.31 25.48 -6.74
N SER A 468 7.36 25.48 -5.83
CA SER A 468 7.05 24.37 -4.95
C SER A 468 6.26 23.23 -5.63
N THR A 469 5.66 23.49 -6.82
CA THR A 469 4.87 22.49 -7.56
C THR A 469 5.23 22.45 -9.05
N ALA A 470 4.97 21.32 -9.69
CA ALA A 470 5.22 21.14 -11.12
C ALA A 470 4.03 21.61 -12.01
N LYS A 471 3.09 22.44 -11.48
CA LYS A 471 1.89 22.86 -12.21
C LYS A 471 2.22 23.59 -13.51
N ILE A 472 3.18 24.52 -13.49
CA ILE A 472 3.59 25.25 -14.71
C ILE A 472 4.08 24.30 -15.80
N TYR A 473 4.83 23.26 -15.43
CA TYR A 473 5.26 22.22 -16.36
C TYR A 473 4.08 21.36 -16.87
N LEU A 474 3.15 21.01 -15.97
CA LEU A 474 1.96 20.23 -16.33
C LEU A 474 1.09 21.00 -17.32
N ASP A 475 0.83 22.27 -17.05
CA ASP A 475 -0.05 23.09 -17.88
C ASP A 475 0.62 23.48 -19.20
N SER A 476 1.93 23.83 -19.18
CA SER A 476 2.66 24.20 -20.40
C SER A 476 3.05 23.00 -21.28
N GLY A 477 3.23 21.82 -20.69
CA GLY A 477 3.72 20.64 -21.40
C GLY A 477 5.16 20.78 -21.92
N ARG A 478 5.95 21.70 -21.35
CA ARG A 478 7.37 21.88 -21.72
C ARG A 478 8.27 20.99 -20.88
N LYS A 479 9.40 20.57 -21.46
CA LYS A 479 10.39 19.76 -20.78
C LYS A 479 11.20 20.62 -19.79
N SER A 480 11.50 20.06 -18.61
CA SER A 480 12.42 20.68 -17.66
C SER A 480 13.84 20.67 -18.24
N ALA A 481 14.55 21.79 -18.11
CA ALA A 481 15.95 21.88 -18.51
C ALA A 481 16.88 21.03 -17.63
N SER A 482 16.48 20.79 -16.36
CA SER A 482 17.24 19.94 -15.43
C SER A 482 16.52 18.63 -15.16
N GLN A 483 17.28 17.57 -14.84
CA GLN A 483 16.71 16.30 -14.33
C GLN A 483 15.91 16.51 -13.03
N PHE A 484 16.30 17.47 -12.20
CA PHE A 484 15.60 17.84 -10.98
C PHE A 484 14.49 18.86 -11.30
N VAL A 485 13.28 18.35 -11.48
CA VAL A 485 12.11 19.15 -11.88
C VAL A 485 11.77 20.24 -10.86
N LEU A 486 11.84 19.91 -9.58
CA LEU A 486 11.59 20.85 -8.49
C LEU A 486 12.87 21.09 -7.66
N PRO A 487 13.15 22.35 -7.27
CA PRO A 487 14.41 22.71 -6.62
C PRO A 487 14.56 22.13 -5.21
N GLU A 488 13.46 21.77 -4.55
CA GLU A 488 13.44 21.27 -3.17
C GLU A 488 13.18 19.77 -3.03
N LEU A 489 12.79 19.11 -4.11
CA LEU A 489 12.46 17.69 -4.10
C LEU A 489 13.64 16.87 -4.64
N ASN A 490 14.08 15.86 -3.86
CA ASN A 490 15.26 15.01 -4.14
C ASN A 490 16.58 15.76 -4.24
N THR A 491 16.67 16.96 -3.68
CA THR A 491 17.84 17.86 -3.74
C THR A 491 18.52 18.05 -2.39
N ALA A 492 18.29 17.17 -1.43
CA ALA A 492 18.98 17.19 -0.13
C ALA A 492 20.49 17.01 -0.27
N LYS A 493 20.95 16.33 -1.32
CA LYS A 493 22.38 16.16 -1.65
C LYS A 493 22.92 17.42 -2.35
N SER A 494 24.05 17.95 -1.89
CA SER A 494 24.67 19.16 -2.45
C SER A 494 25.01 19.03 -3.93
N SER A 495 25.42 17.83 -4.37
CA SER A 495 25.68 17.57 -5.79
C SER A 495 24.44 17.72 -6.68
N HIS A 496 23.24 17.41 -6.17
CA HIS A 496 21.98 17.59 -6.92
C HIS A 496 21.62 19.09 -7.06
N LYS A 497 21.83 19.89 -6.00
CA LYS A 497 21.67 21.34 -6.07
C LYS A 497 22.65 21.96 -7.06
N LYS A 498 23.90 21.50 -7.03
CA LYS A 498 24.93 21.93 -7.96
C LYS A 498 24.55 21.58 -9.40
N ALA A 499 24.05 20.37 -9.66
CA ALA A 499 23.62 19.95 -10.99
C ALA A 499 22.51 20.85 -11.58
N ILE A 500 21.58 21.34 -10.75
CA ILE A 500 20.59 22.34 -11.18
C ILE A 500 21.30 23.63 -11.61
N SER A 501 22.20 24.15 -10.77
CA SER A 501 22.93 25.37 -11.06
C SER A 501 23.79 25.24 -12.32
N ASP A 502 24.53 24.15 -12.45
CA ASP A 502 25.38 23.88 -13.61
C ASP A 502 24.58 23.85 -14.93
N THR A 503 23.39 23.18 -14.89
CA THR A 503 22.49 23.14 -16.06
C THR A 503 22.01 24.54 -16.46
N LEU A 504 21.65 25.39 -15.50
CA LEU A 504 21.14 26.74 -15.79
C LEU A 504 22.25 27.71 -16.21
N ILE A 505 23.47 27.50 -15.73
CA ILE A 505 24.66 28.28 -16.15
C ILE A 505 25.00 28.01 -17.62
N GLN A 506 24.71 26.81 -18.12
CA GLN A 506 24.91 26.41 -19.52
C GLN A 506 23.82 26.93 -20.46
N ASP A 507 22.93 27.82 -19.99
CA ASP A 507 21.85 28.42 -20.77
C ASP A 507 20.89 27.39 -21.43
N SER A 508 20.68 26.27 -20.74
CA SER A 508 19.89 25.16 -21.26
C SER A 508 18.37 25.44 -21.25
N ALA A 509 17.92 26.52 -20.61
CA ALA A 509 16.50 26.86 -20.47
C ALA A 509 16.15 28.11 -21.29
N GLN A 510 15.17 28.00 -22.19
CA GLN A 510 14.63 29.15 -22.92
C GLN A 510 13.92 30.15 -22.01
N TYR A 511 13.22 29.67 -21.01
CA TYR A 511 12.61 30.47 -19.96
C TYR A 511 12.97 29.92 -18.59
N ILE A 512 13.31 30.86 -17.67
CA ILE A 512 13.43 30.55 -16.24
C ILE A 512 12.33 31.31 -15.51
N VAL A 513 11.49 30.58 -14.77
CA VAL A 513 10.41 31.15 -13.95
C VAL A 513 10.81 31.05 -12.50
N VAL A 514 10.71 32.16 -11.78
CA VAL A 514 11.09 32.22 -10.36
C VAL A 514 9.89 32.71 -9.56
N GLN A 515 9.45 31.94 -8.60
CA GLN A 515 8.45 32.37 -7.63
C GLN A 515 9.06 33.43 -6.71
N GLU A 516 8.30 34.45 -6.38
CA GLU A 516 8.69 35.48 -5.44
C GLU A 516 9.15 34.89 -4.10
N ASN A 517 10.13 35.53 -3.46
CA ASN A 517 10.75 35.07 -2.21
C ASN A 517 11.54 33.74 -2.29
N THR A 518 11.74 33.18 -3.48
CA THR A 518 12.62 32.00 -3.64
C THR A 518 14.08 32.40 -3.51
N ARG A 519 14.83 31.69 -2.64
CA ARG A 519 16.27 31.90 -2.50
C ARG A 519 17.03 31.22 -3.65
N LEU A 520 17.47 31.99 -4.61
CA LEU A 520 18.30 31.49 -5.71
C LEU A 520 19.79 31.42 -5.29
N PRO A 521 20.53 30.40 -5.76
CA PRO A 521 22.00 30.37 -5.65
C PRO A 521 22.64 31.59 -6.30
N SER A 522 23.80 32.06 -5.77
CA SER A 522 24.53 33.22 -6.27
C SER A 522 24.88 33.11 -7.74
N ASP A 523 25.31 31.92 -8.16
CA ASP A 523 25.75 31.61 -9.52
C ASP A 523 24.59 31.76 -10.52
N VAL A 524 23.42 31.22 -10.15
CA VAL A 524 22.20 31.34 -10.95
C VAL A 524 21.75 32.79 -11.05
N LYS A 525 21.81 33.55 -9.96
CA LYS A 525 21.50 35.01 -10.00
C LYS A 525 22.40 35.76 -10.97
N SER A 526 23.70 35.47 -10.95
CA SER A 526 24.67 36.07 -11.86
C SER A 526 24.38 35.71 -13.32
N THR A 527 24.05 34.47 -13.62
CA THR A 527 23.67 34.03 -14.97
C THR A 527 22.37 34.70 -15.45
N LEU A 528 21.36 34.76 -14.58
CA LEU A 528 20.11 35.46 -14.91
C LEU A 528 20.34 36.93 -15.29
N SER A 529 21.22 37.63 -14.58
CA SER A 529 21.51 39.04 -14.89
C SER A 529 22.29 39.23 -16.19
N LYS A 530 23.21 38.29 -16.52
CA LYS A 530 24.05 38.39 -17.72
C LYS A 530 23.34 37.90 -18.99
N ASN A 531 22.77 36.69 -18.94
CA ASN A 531 22.34 35.97 -20.14
C ASN A 531 20.83 36.03 -20.36
N TYR A 532 20.06 36.43 -19.38
CA TYR A 532 18.59 36.45 -19.46
C TYR A 532 18.05 37.88 -19.35
N LYS A 533 16.90 38.14 -19.98
CA LYS A 533 16.13 39.35 -19.88
C LYS A 533 14.87 39.14 -19.08
N LYS A 534 14.60 39.99 -18.09
CA LYS A 534 13.35 39.97 -17.33
C LYS A 534 12.18 40.35 -18.23
N VAL A 535 11.12 39.55 -18.19
CA VAL A 535 9.86 39.77 -18.90
C VAL A 535 8.76 40.04 -17.89
N SER A 536 8.08 41.17 -18.05
CA SER A 536 6.91 41.52 -17.25
C SER A 536 5.64 41.07 -17.97
N ILE A 537 4.77 40.38 -17.28
CA ILE A 537 3.46 39.96 -17.79
C ILE A 537 2.40 40.67 -16.95
N LYS A 538 1.44 41.29 -17.62
CA LYS A 538 0.35 42.03 -16.95
C LYS A 538 -0.48 41.06 -16.08
N GLY A 539 -0.66 41.41 -14.81
CA GLY A 539 -1.46 40.59 -13.86
C GLY A 539 -0.70 39.45 -13.22
N ILE A 540 0.66 39.45 -13.29
CA ILE A 540 1.52 38.49 -12.56
C ILE A 540 2.39 39.29 -11.62
N GLU A 541 2.27 39.05 -10.34
CA GLU A 541 3.02 39.71 -9.27
C GLU A 541 3.97 38.73 -8.53
N ARG A 542 3.56 37.48 -8.40
CA ARG A 542 4.25 36.46 -7.59
C ARG A 542 5.28 35.65 -8.37
N TYR A 543 5.35 35.83 -9.68
CA TYR A 543 6.31 35.15 -10.55
C TYR A 543 7.09 36.16 -11.41
N THR A 544 8.38 35.94 -11.46
CA THR A 544 9.26 36.67 -12.39
C THR A 544 9.72 35.73 -13.50
N LEU A 545 9.53 36.13 -14.75
CA LEU A 545 9.99 35.40 -15.91
C LEU A 545 11.28 35.99 -16.45
N TYR A 546 12.19 35.11 -16.84
CA TYR A 546 13.44 35.45 -17.52
C TYR A 546 13.49 34.68 -18.83
N VAL A 547 13.75 35.37 -19.95
CA VAL A 547 13.93 34.81 -21.28
C VAL A 547 15.38 34.89 -21.67
N LEU A 548 15.92 33.85 -22.29
CA LEU A 548 17.28 33.84 -22.83
C LEU A 548 17.42 34.96 -23.89
N LYS A 549 18.53 35.74 -23.84
CA LYS A 549 18.75 36.87 -24.73
C LYS A 549 18.99 36.45 -26.16
#